data_e4e72ccb259773b1a8d2172396285237
#
_entry.id   e4e72ccb259773b1a8d2172396285237
#
_cell.length_a   1.000
_cell.length_b   1.000
_cell.length_c   1.000
_cell.angle_alpha   90.00
_cell.angle_beta   90.00
_cell.angle_gamma   90.00
#
_symmetry.space_group_name_H-M   'P 1'
#
loop_
_entity.id
_entity.type
_entity.pdbx_description
1 polymer ?
#
loop_
_entity_poly.entity_id
_entity_poly.type
_entity_poly.pdbx_seq_one_letter_code
_entity_poly.pdbx_strand_id
1 'polypeptide(L)'
;MMGHLRKTVTFRTSALAGLAIALALPFARPADAVPDSVHGSASPGFTLSVVHQFPSALVTTPKYLALSKDGNLYGATSAVGLSNGTVFRLSGGSTYTRLATLDYAKDGGPFGAPFLGTGGLLYGLTFDGGSSGIGSIYTIKPDGTITTVLAFNGTNGMYPTALVQAPDGTLYGTTYYGGSHGDGNAYRLSPGGTFTNIVSCTLQNCLYPIDLVIGPDGNVYGISEGDKQGFGNNGQLFAITPKFRTEVNFNTTVANRPWNLELGSDGSLYGLTQDFYTYRSHFYRFTPPGTLKFLGSYHFPGSGSFGPQIQAPDGNFYGTLMGDIHHPGWVYQLTPTGAFHIVATFNGKDGAAPDELALGADGSLYGTTESGGATGGGVIFRLTLPH
;
A
#
# COMPACT_ATOMS: atom_id res chain seq x y z
N MET A 1 -32.38 40.13 20.09
CA MET A 1 -32.71 38.67 19.95
C MET A 1 -31.96 38.14 18.75
N MET A 2 -30.78 37.60 18.93
CA MET A 2 -29.99 36.98 17.87
C MET A 2 -29.91 35.49 18.19
N GLY A 3 -30.61 34.68 17.38
CA GLY A 3 -30.60 33.25 17.50
C GLY A 3 -29.36 32.66 16.79
N HIS A 4 -28.49 32.03 17.55
CA HIS A 4 -27.37 31.26 17.04
C HIS A 4 -27.88 29.90 16.50
N LEU A 5 -27.91 29.74 15.18
CA LEU A 5 -28.06 28.44 14.53
C LEU A 5 -26.73 27.69 14.67
N ARG A 6 -26.70 26.73 15.59
CA ARG A 6 -25.67 25.68 15.61
C ARG A 6 -25.90 24.74 14.43
N LYS A 7 -25.07 24.83 13.41
CA LYS A 7 -24.99 23.79 12.38
C LYS A 7 -24.31 22.56 12.99
N THR A 8 -25.08 21.56 13.29
CA THR A 8 -24.59 20.24 13.66
C THR A 8 -24.03 19.59 12.39
N VAL A 9 -22.71 19.56 12.27
CA VAL A 9 -22.03 18.82 11.22
C VAL A 9 -22.03 17.36 11.65
N THR A 10 -22.91 16.57 11.08
CA THR A 10 -22.93 15.13 11.25
C THR A 10 -21.81 14.55 10.39
N PHE A 11 -20.68 14.20 11.00
CA PHE A 11 -19.63 13.44 10.35
C PHE A 11 -20.18 12.02 10.07
N ARG A 12 -20.50 11.73 8.82
CA ARG A 12 -20.63 10.35 8.37
C ARG A 12 -19.22 9.80 8.24
N THR A 13 -18.83 8.96 9.18
CA THR A 13 -17.67 8.08 9.07
C THR A 13 -17.94 7.09 7.95
N SER A 14 -17.57 7.42 6.72
CA SER A 14 -17.36 6.41 5.69
C SER A 14 -15.97 5.82 5.96
N ALA A 15 -15.97 4.69 6.65
CA ALA A 15 -14.80 3.82 6.70
C ALA A 15 -14.35 3.55 5.26
N LEU A 16 -13.10 3.88 4.96
CA LEU A 16 -12.38 3.37 3.80
C LEU A 16 -12.00 1.90 4.03
N ALA A 17 -12.97 1.10 4.44
CA ALA A 17 -13.01 -0.31 4.12
C ALA A 17 -13.69 -0.37 2.76
N GLY A 18 -13.00 -0.87 1.73
CA GLY A 18 -13.56 -1.08 0.42
C GLY A 18 -14.76 -2.03 0.48
N LEU A 19 -15.94 -1.51 0.80
CA LEU A 19 -17.20 -2.19 0.60
C LEU A 19 -17.65 -1.85 -0.81
N ALA A 20 -17.12 -2.58 -1.80
CA ALA A 20 -17.68 -2.61 -3.14
C ALA A 20 -19.02 -3.33 -3.07
N ILE A 21 -20.11 -2.58 -2.96
CA ILE A 21 -21.43 -3.11 -3.29
C ILE A 21 -21.48 -3.20 -4.82
N ALA A 22 -21.18 -4.38 -5.35
CA ALA A 22 -21.35 -4.70 -6.76
C ALA A 22 -22.82 -4.78 -7.09
N LEU A 23 -23.37 -3.75 -7.74
CA LEU A 23 -24.56 -3.88 -8.57
C LEU A 23 -24.14 -4.63 -9.82
N ALA A 24 -24.49 -5.91 -9.89
CA ALA A 24 -24.26 -6.77 -11.06
C ALA A 24 -25.14 -6.31 -12.22
N LEU A 25 -24.54 -5.60 -13.18
CA LEU A 25 -25.07 -5.48 -14.54
C LEU A 25 -24.32 -6.48 -15.43
N PRO A 26 -25.00 -7.19 -16.34
CA PRO A 26 -24.35 -8.14 -17.24
C PRO A 26 -23.62 -7.37 -18.35
N PHE A 27 -22.29 -7.27 -18.24
CA PHE A 27 -21.45 -6.73 -19.32
C PHE A 27 -20.82 -7.88 -20.13
N ALA A 28 -20.85 -7.73 -21.45
CA ALA A 28 -20.16 -8.62 -22.38
C ALA A 28 -18.64 -8.57 -22.12
N ARG A 29 -18.01 -9.74 -21.97
CA ARG A 29 -16.58 -9.92 -21.78
C ARG A 29 -15.78 -9.45 -23.01
N PRO A 30 -14.75 -8.59 -22.86
CA PRO A 30 -13.74 -8.41 -23.89
C PRO A 30 -12.90 -9.68 -24.07
N ALA A 31 -12.33 -9.85 -25.27
CA ALA A 31 -11.62 -11.06 -25.71
C ALA A 31 -10.31 -11.39 -24.96
N ASP A 32 -9.88 -10.60 -23.98
CA ASP A 32 -8.65 -10.80 -23.19
C ASP A 32 -8.92 -11.42 -21.81
N ALA A 33 -10.03 -12.14 -21.64
CA ALA A 33 -10.41 -12.78 -20.39
C ALA A 33 -9.43 -13.92 -20.04
N VAL A 34 -8.96 -13.95 -18.78
CA VAL A 34 -8.23 -15.09 -18.20
C VAL A 34 -9.08 -16.36 -18.37
N PRO A 35 -8.53 -17.48 -18.85
CA PRO A 35 -9.29 -18.72 -19.06
C PRO A 35 -9.94 -19.19 -17.75
N ASP A 36 -11.22 -19.56 -17.79
CA ASP A 36 -12.02 -20.03 -16.64
C ASP A 36 -11.51 -21.33 -15.98
N SER A 37 -10.43 -21.93 -16.47
CA SER A 37 -10.00 -23.29 -16.12
C SER A 37 -8.73 -23.40 -15.25
N VAL A 38 -8.18 -22.28 -14.74
CA VAL A 38 -6.93 -22.34 -13.95
C VAL A 38 -7.26 -22.14 -12.45
N HIS A 39 -7.60 -23.23 -11.78
CA HIS A 39 -7.79 -23.24 -10.33
C HIS A 39 -6.47 -23.66 -9.62
N GLY A 40 -5.90 -22.73 -8.86
CA GLY A 40 -4.78 -22.99 -7.92
C GLY A 40 -3.52 -23.53 -8.61
N SER A 41 -2.96 -22.79 -9.58
CA SER A 41 -1.74 -23.17 -10.26
C SER A 41 -0.80 -21.99 -10.45
N ALA A 42 0.50 -22.28 -10.46
CA ALA A 42 1.52 -21.38 -10.93
C ALA A 42 1.88 -21.69 -12.39
N SER A 43 2.26 -20.66 -13.15
CA SER A 43 2.79 -20.83 -14.51
C SER A 43 4.08 -21.68 -14.49
N PRO A 44 4.45 -22.34 -15.59
CA PRO A 44 5.67 -23.15 -15.64
C PRO A 44 6.90 -22.38 -15.12
N GLY A 45 7.65 -23.00 -14.23
CA GLY A 45 8.82 -22.41 -13.58
C GLY A 45 8.54 -21.63 -12.29
N PHE A 46 7.28 -21.26 -12.02
CA PHE A 46 6.87 -20.66 -10.74
C PHE A 46 6.37 -21.73 -9.77
N THR A 47 6.59 -21.54 -8.48
CA THR A 47 6.04 -22.42 -7.44
C THR A 47 5.39 -21.58 -6.35
N LEU A 48 4.07 -21.76 -6.15
CA LEU A 48 3.30 -21.15 -5.06
C LEU A 48 3.23 -22.10 -3.88
N SER A 49 3.55 -21.64 -2.68
CA SER A 49 3.48 -22.41 -1.44
C SER A 49 3.00 -21.56 -0.26
N VAL A 50 2.31 -22.19 0.67
CA VAL A 50 1.89 -21.53 1.94
C VAL A 50 3.02 -21.66 2.95
N VAL A 51 3.41 -20.54 3.55
CA VAL A 51 4.48 -20.45 4.56
C VAL A 51 3.90 -20.41 5.97
N HIS A 52 2.82 -19.63 6.15
CA HIS A 52 2.17 -19.49 7.45
C HIS A 52 0.67 -19.33 7.26
N GLN A 53 -0.11 -19.88 8.19
CA GLN A 53 -1.57 -19.74 8.20
C GLN A 53 -2.01 -18.97 9.44
N PHE A 54 -2.84 -17.96 9.23
CA PHE A 54 -3.42 -17.22 10.33
C PHE A 54 -4.70 -17.90 10.83
N PRO A 55 -4.99 -17.84 12.14
CA PRO A 55 -6.25 -18.34 12.67
C PRO A 55 -7.43 -17.57 12.09
N SER A 56 -8.65 -18.06 12.26
CA SER A 56 -9.88 -17.56 11.65
C SER A 56 -9.95 -16.05 11.39
N ALA A 57 -10.44 -15.67 10.22
CA ALA A 57 -10.59 -14.30 9.69
C ALA A 57 -11.45 -13.33 10.53
N LEU A 58 -12.07 -13.79 11.61
CA LEU A 58 -12.94 -12.95 12.45
C LEU A 58 -12.17 -11.98 13.36
N VAL A 59 -10.85 -12.08 13.43
CA VAL A 59 -10.05 -11.28 14.39
C VAL A 59 -9.03 -10.39 13.73
N THR A 60 -8.31 -10.86 12.69
CA THR A 60 -7.26 -10.09 12.03
C THR A 60 -7.06 -10.57 10.59
N THR A 61 -6.78 -9.65 9.68
CA THR A 61 -6.41 -9.97 8.29
C THR A 61 -4.95 -9.60 8.05
N PRO A 62 -4.10 -10.53 7.61
CA PRO A 62 -2.74 -10.20 7.21
C PRO A 62 -2.80 -9.36 5.93
N LYS A 63 -2.12 -8.20 5.95
CA LYS A 63 -2.16 -7.24 4.83
C LYS A 63 -0.79 -6.82 4.36
N TYR A 64 0.08 -6.44 5.29
CA TYR A 64 1.29 -5.71 4.98
C TYR A 64 2.51 -6.59 5.15
N LEU A 65 3.48 -6.49 4.23
CA LEU A 65 4.73 -7.26 4.29
C LEU A 65 5.84 -6.51 3.55
N ALA A 66 7.00 -6.30 4.18
CA ALA A 66 8.16 -5.69 3.55
C ALA A 66 9.46 -6.36 3.99
N LEU A 67 10.44 -6.43 3.06
CA LEU A 67 11.80 -6.83 3.38
C LEU A 67 12.51 -5.70 4.12
N SER A 68 13.18 -6.06 5.19
CA SER A 68 14.04 -5.12 5.92
C SER A 68 15.52 -5.41 5.69
N LYS A 69 16.35 -4.41 5.98
CA LYS A 69 17.81 -4.46 5.78
C LYS A 69 18.54 -5.55 6.59
N ASP A 70 17.89 -6.15 7.58
CA ASP A 70 18.39 -7.31 8.34
C ASP A 70 18.09 -8.66 7.68
N GLY A 71 17.50 -8.65 6.48
CA GLY A 71 17.13 -9.83 5.71
C GLY A 71 15.85 -10.54 6.18
N ASN A 72 15.15 -10.01 7.19
CA ASN A 72 13.86 -10.50 7.62
C ASN A 72 12.72 -9.74 6.93
N LEU A 73 11.59 -10.42 6.79
CA LEU A 73 10.33 -9.79 6.37
C LEU A 73 9.55 -9.38 7.63
N TYR A 74 9.06 -8.16 7.61
CA TYR A 74 8.18 -7.63 8.67
C TYR A 74 6.81 -7.33 8.08
N GLY A 75 5.78 -7.66 8.82
CA GLY A 75 4.42 -7.48 8.38
C GLY A 75 3.47 -7.11 9.49
N ALA A 76 2.26 -6.75 9.10
CA ALA A 76 1.20 -6.45 10.04
C ALA A 76 -0.12 -7.11 9.63
N THR A 77 -0.94 -7.43 10.63
CA THR A 77 -2.32 -7.80 10.43
C THR A 77 -3.21 -6.61 10.75
N SER A 78 -4.12 -6.30 9.84
CA SER A 78 -5.11 -5.26 10.08
C SER A 78 -6.14 -5.74 11.11
N ALA A 79 -6.60 -4.83 11.96
CA ALA A 79 -7.72 -5.08 12.84
C ALA A 79 -9.03 -5.17 12.04
N VAL A 80 -9.86 -6.16 12.32
CA VAL A 80 -11.23 -6.26 11.78
C VAL A 80 -12.20 -5.73 12.84
N GLY A 81 -12.90 -4.66 12.53
CA GLY A 81 -13.75 -3.96 13.49
C GLY A 81 -12.89 -3.27 14.59
N LEU A 82 -13.16 -3.57 15.84
CA LEU A 82 -12.43 -3.06 17.01
C LEU A 82 -11.41 -4.07 17.58
N SER A 83 -11.00 -5.06 16.79
CA SER A 83 -10.02 -6.06 17.24
C SER A 83 -8.59 -5.54 17.11
N ASN A 84 -7.71 -6.09 17.94
CA ASN A 84 -6.30 -5.70 17.97
C ASN A 84 -5.55 -6.20 16.73
N GLY A 85 -4.79 -5.34 16.08
CA GLY A 85 -3.85 -5.72 15.03
C GLY A 85 -2.55 -6.28 15.61
N THR A 86 -1.77 -6.97 14.80
CA THR A 86 -0.46 -7.50 15.24
C THR A 86 0.64 -7.10 14.28
N VAL A 87 1.86 -6.98 14.80
CA VAL A 87 3.07 -6.86 14.01
C VAL A 87 3.88 -8.13 14.16
N PHE A 88 4.39 -8.66 13.08
CA PHE A 88 5.13 -9.91 13.04
C PHE A 88 6.41 -9.81 12.21
N ARG A 89 7.27 -10.81 12.39
CA ARG A 89 8.48 -11.03 11.61
C ARG A 89 8.44 -12.44 11.02
N LEU A 90 8.88 -12.57 9.78
CA LEU A 90 9.18 -13.84 9.12
C LEU A 90 10.69 -13.91 8.89
N SER A 91 11.37 -14.82 9.58
CA SER A 91 12.83 -15.01 9.49
C SER A 91 13.16 -16.23 8.63
N GLY A 92 14.21 -16.13 7.79
CA GLY A 92 14.65 -17.23 6.93
C GLY A 92 13.56 -17.74 6.01
N GLY A 93 12.59 -16.90 5.64
CA GLY A 93 11.50 -17.23 4.73
C GLY A 93 10.47 -18.23 5.28
N SER A 94 10.55 -18.65 6.55
CA SER A 94 9.64 -19.68 7.10
C SER A 94 9.28 -19.53 8.56
N THR A 95 10.09 -18.86 9.39
CA THR A 95 9.86 -18.78 10.84
C THR A 95 9.06 -17.53 11.20
N TYR A 96 7.77 -17.72 11.46
CA TYR A 96 6.87 -16.66 11.92
C TYR A 96 7.08 -16.36 13.41
N THR A 97 7.16 -15.08 13.75
CA THR A 97 7.22 -14.58 15.14
C THR A 97 6.34 -13.35 15.28
N ARG A 98 5.34 -13.42 16.15
CA ARG A 98 4.57 -12.23 16.54
C ARG A 98 5.44 -11.36 17.46
N LEU A 99 5.67 -10.12 17.09
CA LEU A 99 6.51 -9.17 17.82
C LEU A 99 5.69 -8.35 18.82
N ALA A 100 4.51 -7.88 18.39
CA ALA A 100 3.67 -7.03 19.21
C ALA A 100 2.19 -7.19 18.83
N THR A 101 1.31 -6.79 19.75
CA THR A 101 -0.12 -6.64 19.52
C THR A 101 -0.47 -5.19 19.85
N LEU A 102 -1.05 -4.46 18.90
CA LEU A 102 -1.53 -3.10 19.10
C LEU A 102 -2.90 -3.17 19.75
N ASP A 103 -3.08 -2.44 20.85
CA ASP A 103 -4.39 -2.23 21.45
C ASP A 103 -5.18 -1.25 20.57
N TYR A 104 -6.22 -1.75 19.89
CA TYR A 104 -6.97 -0.92 18.94
C TYR A 104 -7.55 0.34 19.59
N ALA A 105 -8.05 0.24 20.81
CA ALA A 105 -8.66 1.38 21.51
C ALA A 105 -7.64 2.48 21.86
N LYS A 106 -6.36 2.11 22.01
CA LYS A 106 -5.27 3.02 22.39
C LYS A 106 -4.38 3.38 21.20
N ASP A 107 -3.93 2.35 20.49
CA ASP A 107 -2.88 2.47 19.47
C ASP A 107 -3.47 2.61 18.07
N GLY A 108 -4.67 2.07 17.82
CA GLY A 108 -5.30 1.97 16.52
C GLY A 108 -4.85 0.74 15.72
N GLY A 109 -5.39 0.61 14.50
CA GLY A 109 -5.03 -0.47 13.58
C GLY A 109 -3.74 -0.17 12.81
N PRO A 110 -2.79 -1.12 12.72
CA PRO A 110 -1.59 -0.95 11.91
C PRO A 110 -1.95 -0.70 10.44
N PHE A 111 -1.17 0.18 9.81
CA PHE A 111 -1.33 0.57 8.42
C PHE A 111 0.03 0.62 7.72
N GLY A 112 0.15 -0.04 6.56
CA GLY A 112 1.40 -0.20 5.85
C GLY A 112 2.37 -1.21 6.50
N ALA A 113 3.34 -1.66 5.74
CA ALA A 113 4.36 -2.57 6.23
C ALA A 113 5.32 -1.85 7.19
N PRO A 114 5.56 -2.41 8.38
CA PRO A 114 6.54 -1.84 9.28
C PRO A 114 7.96 -2.10 8.76
N PHE A 115 8.88 -1.19 9.00
CA PHE A 115 10.27 -1.30 8.55
C PHE A 115 11.29 -1.05 9.68
N LEU A 116 12.46 -1.71 9.57
CA LEU A 116 13.56 -1.52 10.51
C LEU A 116 14.33 -0.23 10.17
N GLY A 117 14.19 0.77 11.03
CA GLY A 117 14.86 2.04 10.89
C GLY A 117 16.35 2.02 11.29
N THR A 118 17.01 3.17 11.18
CA THR A 118 18.35 3.39 11.74
C THR A 118 18.25 3.27 13.27
N GLY A 119 19.23 2.57 13.89
CA GLY A 119 19.22 2.31 15.33
C GLY A 119 18.46 1.05 15.77
N GLY A 120 17.92 0.25 14.82
CA GLY A 120 17.34 -1.07 15.12
C GLY A 120 15.92 -1.04 15.68
N LEU A 121 15.25 0.12 15.66
CA LEU A 121 13.82 0.21 16.00
C LEU A 121 12.95 -0.10 14.78
N LEU A 122 11.89 -0.86 14.98
CA LEU A 122 10.88 -1.12 13.96
C LEU A 122 9.87 0.01 13.98
N TYR A 123 9.72 0.73 12.86
CA TYR A 123 8.76 1.81 12.68
C TYR A 123 7.52 1.31 11.96
N GLY A 124 6.36 1.84 12.34
CA GLY A 124 5.10 1.59 11.67
C GLY A 124 4.12 2.74 11.81
N LEU A 125 3.04 2.65 11.06
CA LEU A 125 1.92 3.60 11.07
C LEU A 125 0.67 2.92 11.65
N THR A 126 -0.19 3.72 12.26
CA THR A 126 -1.59 3.36 12.47
C THR A 126 -2.48 4.33 11.72
N PHE A 127 -3.51 3.81 11.05
CA PHE A 127 -4.45 4.66 10.30
C PHE A 127 -5.32 5.50 11.23
N ASP A 128 -5.80 4.89 12.31
CA ASP A 128 -6.57 5.47 13.40
C ASP A 128 -5.83 5.27 14.72
N GLY A 129 -6.45 5.64 15.83
CA GLY A 129 -5.81 5.56 17.15
C GLY A 129 -4.87 6.73 17.45
N GLY A 130 -3.97 6.55 18.42
CA GLY A 130 -3.22 7.64 19.02
C GLY A 130 -4.11 8.54 19.89
N SER A 131 -3.54 9.59 20.47
CA SER A 131 -4.24 10.47 21.43
C SER A 131 -5.48 11.19 20.86
N SER A 132 -5.58 11.32 19.55
CA SER A 132 -6.69 12.01 18.87
C SER A 132 -7.55 11.06 18.01
N GLY A 133 -7.25 9.75 17.98
CA GLY A 133 -8.00 8.76 17.21
C GLY A 133 -7.84 8.84 15.69
N ILE A 134 -6.84 9.56 15.16
CA ILE A 134 -6.66 9.84 13.73
C ILE A 134 -5.28 9.46 13.20
N GLY A 135 -4.66 8.50 13.87
CA GLY A 135 -3.42 7.86 13.46
C GLY A 135 -2.18 8.33 14.19
N SER A 136 -1.15 7.52 14.09
CA SER A 136 0.15 7.74 14.73
C SER A 136 1.31 7.13 13.96
N ILE A 137 2.52 7.59 14.27
CA ILE A 137 3.78 6.85 14.03
C ILE A 137 4.15 6.16 15.33
N TYR A 138 4.42 4.87 15.26
CA TYR A 138 4.90 4.09 16.41
C TYR A 138 6.25 3.44 16.13
N THR A 139 6.93 3.04 17.21
CA THR A 139 8.08 2.14 17.15
C THR A 139 7.85 0.93 18.02
N ILE A 140 8.49 -0.18 17.63
CA ILE A 140 8.56 -1.41 18.42
C ILE A 140 10.03 -1.71 18.71
N LYS A 141 10.34 -1.93 20.00
CA LYS A 141 11.64 -2.41 20.46
C LYS A 141 11.76 -3.92 20.27
N PRO A 142 12.97 -4.49 20.31
CA PRO A 142 13.17 -5.94 20.24
C PRO A 142 12.42 -6.75 21.31
N ASP A 143 12.11 -6.14 22.46
CA ASP A 143 11.34 -6.73 23.56
C ASP A 143 9.81 -6.68 23.35
N GLY A 144 9.35 -6.11 22.21
CA GLY A 144 7.93 -5.95 21.88
C GLY A 144 7.29 -4.67 22.43
N THR A 145 8.05 -3.81 23.13
CA THR A 145 7.51 -2.56 23.68
C THR A 145 7.15 -1.58 22.53
N ILE A 146 5.89 -1.16 22.50
CA ILE A 146 5.36 -0.17 21.57
C ILE A 146 5.51 1.23 22.17
N THR A 147 5.99 2.17 21.37
CA THR A 147 6.09 3.58 21.77
C THR A 147 5.55 4.46 20.63
N THR A 148 4.61 5.35 20.93
CA THR A 148 4.15 6.37 20.00
C THR A 148 5.23 7.44 19.84
N VAL A 149 5.69 7.64 18.62
CA VAL A 149 6.69 8.66 18.24
C VAL A 149 6.02 9.98 17.90
N LEU A 150 4.90 9.92 17.18
CA LEU A 150 4.09 11.07 16.79
C LEU A 150 2.62 10.66 16.74
N ALA A 151 1.76 11.41 17.45
CA ALA A 151 0.31 11.31 17.28
C ALA A 151 -0.17 12.45 16.38
N PHE A 152 -0.99 12.12 15.39
CA PHE A 152 -1.62 13.12 14.54
C PHE A 152 -2.81 13.77 15.26
N ASN A 153 -3.07 15.05 14.98
CA ASN A 153 -4.07 15.86 15.68
C ASN A 153 -4.93 16.72 14.75
N GLY A 154 -4.91 16.45 13.46
CA GLY A 154 -5.61 17.20 12.42
C GLY A 154 -4.81 18.38 11.88
N THR A 155 -4.19 19.19 12.72
CA THR A 155 -3.34 20.31 12.28
C THR A 155 -2.04 19.81 11.64
N ASN A 156 -1.41 18.80 12.24
CA ASN A 156 -0.22 18.16 11.69
C ASN A 156 -0.53 17.00 10.71
N GLY A 157 -1.79 16.82 10.35
CA GLY A 157 -2.29 15.74 9.48
C GLY A 157 -3.22 14.78 10.20
N MET A 158 -3.85 13.89 9.43
CA MET A 158 -4.67 12.77 9.91
C MET A 158 -4.65 11.63 8.88
N TYR A 159 -4.77 10.40 9.37
CA TYR A 159 -4.72 9.18 8.57
C TYR A 159 -3.42 9.07 7.77
N PRO A 160 -2.28 8.80 8.44
CA PRO A 160 -0.99 8.68 7.76
C PRO A 160 -1.02 7.54 6.74
N THR A 161 -0.40 7.77 5.58
CA THR A 161 -0.47 6.86 4.43
C THR A 161 0.87 6.25 4.06
N ALA A 162 1.97 7.00 4.19
CA ALA A 162 3.30 6.51 3.87
C ALA A 162 4.34 7.04 4.85
N LEU A 163 5.41 6.27 5.05
CA LEU A 163 6.55 6.62 5.88
C LEU A 163 7.82 5.98 5.30
N VAL A 164 8.83 6.80 5.03
CA VAL A 164 10.16 6.35 4.61
C VAL A 164 11.24 7.00 5.46
N GLN A 165 12.38 6.34 5.64
CA GLN A 165 13.50 6.89 6.40
C GLN A 165 14.71 7.14 5.49
N ALA A 166 15.17 8.39 5.47
CA ALA A 166 16.42 8.77 4.79
C ALA A 166 17.66 8.23 5.55
N PRO A 167 18.81 8.13 4.87
CA PRO A 167 20.04 7.61 5.48
C PRO A 167 20.52 8.38 6.73
N ASP A 168 20.17 9.66 6.85
CA ASP A 168 20.46 10.51 8.01
C ASP A 168 19.54 10.26 9.21
N GLY A 169 18.59 9.33 9.07
CA GLY A 169 17.59 8.99 10.08
C GLY A 169 16.33 9.86 10.05
N THR A 170 16.25 10.88 9.20
CA THR A 170 15.04 11.69 9.03
C THR A 170 13.93 10.84 8.45
N LEU A 171 12.76 10.89 9.07
CA LEU A 171 11.54 10.28 8.55
C LEU A 171 10.81 11.29 7.66
N TYR A 172 10.36 10.83 6.50
CA TYR A 172 9.45 11.55 5.63
C TYR A 172 8.14 10.78 5.53
N GLY A 173 7.03 11.48 5.63
CA GLY A 173 5.72 10.84 5.58
C GLY A 173 4.65 11.72 4.96
N THR A 174 3.51 11.07 4.72
CA THR A 174 2.30 11.72 4.20
C THR A 174 1.10 11.38 5.07
N THR A 175 0.09 12.24 5.01
CA THR A 175 -1.23 12.00 5.61
C THR A 175 -2.31 12.23 4.57
N TYR A 176 -3.35 11.40 4.58
CA TYR A 176 -4.44 11.46 3.60
C TYR A 176 -5.27 12.72 3.74
N TYR A 177 -5.56 13.10 4.99
CA TYR A 177 -6.32 14.30 5.34
C TYR A 177 -5.56 15.17 6.35
N GLY A 178 -6.18 16.28 6.73
CA GLY A 178 -5.64 17.23 7.71
C GLY A 178 -4.70 18.25 7.08
N GLY A 179 -3.92 18.91 7.91
CA GLY A 179 -3.15 20.08 7.53
C GLY A 179 -3.99 21.33 7.43
N SER A 180 -3.39 22.43 6.95
CA SER A 180 -4.07 23.75 6.92
C SER A 180 -5.25 23.83 5.96
N HIS A 181 -5.33 22.94 4.97
CA HIS A 181 -6.38 22.90 3.95
C HIS A 181 -7.33 21.70 4.10
N GLY A 182 -6.98 20.71 4.92
CA GLY A 182 -7.78 19.49 5.10
C GLY A 182 -7.48 18.36 4.12
N ASP A 183 -6.68 18.59 3.11
CA ASP A 183 -6.46 17.75 1.93
C ASP A 183 -5.20 16.86 2.03
N GLY A 184 -4.62 16.78 3.23
CA GLY A 184 -3.41 16.02 3.53
C GLY A 184 -2.15 16.87 3.63
N ASN A 185 -1.07 16.20 4.04
CA ASN A 185 0.26 16.79 4.19
C ASN A 185 1.34 15.88 3.62
N ALA A 186 2.48 16.51 3.23
CA ALA A 186 3.77 15.83 3.30
C ALA A 186 4.63 16.50 4.36
N TYR A 187 5.29 15.72 5.19
CA TYR A 187 6.04 16.19 6.37
C TYR A 187 7.38 15.48 6.51
N ARG A 188 8.21 16.04 7.37
CA ARG A 188 9.41 15.37 7.89
C ARG A 188 9.43 15.38 9.41
N LEU A 189 10.02 14.35 9.98
CA LEU A 189 10.30 14.22 11.40
C LEU A 189 11.79 13.94 11.57
N SER A 190 12.52 14.87 12.20
CA SER A 190 13.96 14.70 12.45
C SER A 190 14.21 13.57 13.47
N PRO A 191 15.43 13.00 13.54
CA PRO A 191 15.78 12.03 14.57
C PRO A 191 15.61 12.55 16.00
N GLY A 192 15.67 13.86 16.19
CA GLY A 192 15.40 14.54 17.47
C GLY A 192 13.91 14.78 17.77
N GLY A 193 12.98 14.26 16.93
CA GLY A 193 11.53 14.37 17.13
C GLY A 193 10.91 15.70 16.67
N THR A 194 11.65 16.57 15.97
CA THR A 194 11.10 17.82 15.44
C THR A 194 10.26 17.56 14.19
N PHE A 195 8.95 17.82 14.29
CA PHE A 195 8.03 17.78 13.16
C PHE A 195 8.14 19.05 12.31
N THR A 196 8.17 18.91 11.00
CA THR A 196 8.10 20.01 10.04
C THR A 196 7.11 19.65 8.93
N ASN A 197 6.08 20.45 8.76
CA ASN A 197 5.23 20.37 7.59
C ASN A 197 5.97 20.93 6.38
N ILE A 198 6.15 20.11 5.32
CA ILE A 198 6.80 20.52 4.07
C ILE A 198 5.79 21.19 3.16
N VAL A 199 4.59 20.59 3.05
CA VAL A 199 3.47 21.10 2.26
C VAL A 199 2.16 20.64 2.86
N SER A 200 1.18 21.56 2.94
CA SER A 200 -0.22 21.19 3.12
C SER A 200 -0.86 21.11 1.73
N CYS A 201 -1.40 19.95 1.43
CA CYS A 201 -1.97 19.66 0.12
C CYS A 201 -3.25 20.46 -0.15
N THR A 202 -3.53 20.66 -1.42
CA THR A 202 -4.72 21.35 -1.94
C THR A 202 -5.20 20.69 -3.22
N LEU A 203 -6.34 21.12 -3.76
CA LEU A 203 -6.81 20.68 -5.08
C LEU A 203 -5.77 20.89 -6.22
N GLN A 204 -4.82 21.82 -6.07
CA GLN A 204 -3.84 22.13 -7.10
C GLN A 204 -2.54 21.33 -6.95
N ASN A 205 -2.29 20.77 -5.75
CA ASN A 205 -1.06 20.02 -5.48
C ASN A 205 -1.31 18.88 -4.49
N CYS A 206 -0.63 17.77 -4.67
CA CYS A 206 -0.56 16.60 -3.80
C CYS A 206 -1.88 16.18 -3.09
N LEU A 207 -3.05 16.44 -3.69
CA LEU A 207 -4.36 16.12 -3.09
C LEU A 207 -4.45 14.63 -2.72
N TYR A 208 -4.62 14.33 -1.42
CA TYR A 208 -4.68 12.98 -0.86
C TYR A 208 -3.43 12.14 -1.18
N PRO A 209 -2.25 12.52 -0.63
CA PRO A 209 -1.02 11.77 -0.89
C PRO A 209 -1.11 10.37 -0.26
N ILE A 210 -0.60 9.36 -0.97
CA ILE A 210 -0.80 7.95 -0.60
C ILE A 210 0.48 7.13 -0.51
N ASP A 211 1.56 7.52 -1.21
CA ASP A 211 2.78 6.72 -1.22
C ASP A 211 4.03 7.59 -1.34
N LEU A 212 5.18 7.08 -0.85
CA LEU A 212 6.48 7.71 -0.90
C LEU A 212 7.59 6.71 -1.20
N VAL A 213 8.59 7.15 -1.95
CA VAL A 213 9.83 6.41 -2.19
C VAL A 213 11.04 7.37 -2.18
N ILE A 214 12.20 6.87 -1.77
CA ILE A 214 13.47 7.60 -1.91
C ILE A 214 14.07 7.25 -3.26
N GLY A 215 14.24 8.26 -4.11
CA GLY A 215 14.83 8.12 -5.44
C GLY A 215 16.35 7.93 -5.41
N PRO A 216 16.95 7.60 -6.56
CA PRO A 216 18.40 7.36 -6.68
C PRO A 216 19.23 8.62 -6.45
N ASP A 217 18.63 9.78 -6.59
CA ASP A 217 19.23 11.11 -6.34
C ASP A 217 19.10 11.55 -4.87
N GLY A 218 18.57 10.67 -4.00
CA GLY A 218 18.33 10.96 -2.59
C GLY A 218 17.11 11.84 -2.32
N ASN A 219 16.37 12.26 -3.36
CA ASN A 219 15.12 12.97 -3.18
C ASN A 219 14.00 12.03 -2.79
N VAL A 220 13.03 12.53 -2.03
CA VAL A 220 11.81 11.80 -1.69
C VAL A 220 10.73 12.17 -2.67
N TYR A 221 10.25 11.17 -3.38
CA TYR A 221 9.15 11.26 -4.34
C TYR A 221 7.89 10.66 -3.75
N GLY A 222 6.75 11.19 -4.16
CA GLY A 222 5.45 10.69 -3.75
C GLY A 222 4.40 10.77 -4.82
N ILE A 223 3.30 10.10 -4.60
CA ILE A 223 2.10 10.18 -5.43
C ILE A 223 0.89 10.58 -4.60
N SER A 224 -0.06 11.22 -5.26
CA SER A 224 -1.36 11.58 -4.68
C SER A 224 -2.49 11.00 -5.52
N GLU A 225 -3.54 10.57 -4.84
CA GLU A 225 -4.71 9.96 -5.49
C GLU A 225 -5.49 10.97 -6.35
N GLY A 226 -5.51 12.24 -5.95
CA GLY A 226 -6.30 13.26 -6.62
C GLY A 226 -7.79 13.21 -6.24
N ASP A 227 -8.60 13.97 -6.98
CA ASP A 227 -10.02 14.12 -6.69
C ASP A 227 -10.86 12.97 -7.27
N LYS A 228 -11.60 12.30 -6.39
CA LYS A 228 -12.53 11.20 -6.75
C LYS A 228 -13.76 11.66 -7.53
N GLN A 229 -14.03 12.97 -7.54
CA GLN A 229 -15.24 13.55 -8.13
C GLN A 229 -15.03 14.22 -9.48
N GLY A 230 -13.81 14.24 -10.00
CA GLY A 230 -13.50 14.76 -11.33
C GLY A 230 -13.38 16.29 -11.43
N PHE A 231 -13.14 16.99 -10.30
CA PHE A 231 -12.97 18.45 -10.27
C PHE A 231 -11.62 18.95 -10.80
N GLY A 232 -10.84 18.09 -11.48
CA GLY A 232 -9.68 18.54 -12.24
C GLY A 232 -8.31 18.14 -11.70
N ASN A 233 -8.20 17.48 -10.54
CA ASN A 233 -6.97 16.86 -10.06
C ASN A 233 -7.10 15.34 -10.12
N ASN A 234 -6.44 14.72 -11.08
CA ASN A 234 -6.49 13.27 -11.30
C ASN A 234 -5.30 12.52 -10.67
N GLY A 235 -4.67 13.15 -9.69
CA GLY A 235 -3.48 12.67 -9.02
C GLY A 235 -2.19 13.22 -9.62
N GLN A 236 -1.15 13.16 -8.83
CA GLN A 236 0.16 13.73 -9.16
C GLN A 236 1.28 12.81 -8.72
N LEU A 237 2.40 12.87 -9.44
CA LEU A 237 3.71 12.50 -8.93
C LEU A 237 4.43 13.79 -8.54
N PHE A 238 4.98 13.83 -7.34
CA PHE A 238 5.65 15.01 -6.79
C PHE A 238 6.95 14.62 -6.07
N ALA A 239 7.83 15.60 -5.88
CA ALA A 239 8.97 15.46 -4.98
C ALA A 239 8.81 16.41 -3.79
N ILE A 240 9.27 16.00 -2.62
CA ILE A 240 9.19 16.80 -1.39
C ILE A 240 10.54 17.33 -0.93
N THR A 241 11.63 16.85 -1.50
CA THR A 241 13.00 17.31 -1.19
C THR A 241 13.70 17.79 -2.45
N PRO A 242 14.63 18.76 -2.38
CA PRO A 242 14.89 19.64 -1.22
C PRO A 242 13.73 20.60 -0.93
N LYS A 243 12.79 20.75 -1.86
CA LYS A 243 11.54 21.52 -1.75
C LYS A 243 10.43 20.79 -2.48
N PHE A 244 9.19 21.01 -2.03
CA PHE A 244 8.02 20.48 -2.74
C PHE A 244 7.98 21.00 -4.18
N ARG A 245 7.74 20.07 -5.15
CA ARG A 245 7.46 20.36 -6.54
C ARG A 245 6.63 19.26 -7.17
N THR A 246 5.71 19.63 -8.03
CA THR A 246 4.99 18.66 -8.87
C THR A 246 5.88 18.26 -10.03
N GLU A 247 6.08 16.96 -10.23
CA GLU A 247 6.83 16.39 -11.35
C GLU A 247 5.91 16.04 -12.51
N VAL A 248 4.74 15.47 -12.22
CA VAL A 248 3.74 15.03 -13.20
C VAL A 248 2.35 15.31 -12.68
N ASN A 249 1.50 15.87 -13.55
CA ASN A 249 0.05 15.86 -13.36
C ASN A 249 -0.54 14.75 -14.25
N PHE A 250 -1.19 13.76 -13.66
CA PHE A 250 -1.95 12.77 -14.41
C PHE A 250 -3.25 13.41 -14.92
N ASN A 251 -3.69 13.02 -16.11
CA ASN A 251 -4.89 13.59 -16.71
C ASN A 251 -5.89 12.51 -17.14
N THR A 252 -7.16 12.87 -17.19
CA THR A 252 -8.29 11.97 -17.47
C THR A 252 -8.25 11.31 -18.85
N THR A 253 -7.50 11.86 -19.82
CA THR A 253 -7.52 11.35 -21.20
C THR A 253 -6.60 10.18 -21.43
N VAL A 254 -5.58 10.00 -20.56
CA VAL A 254 -4.58 8.95 -20.74
C VAL A 254 -4.49 8.08 -19.50
N ALA A 255 -4.35 8.70 -18.32
CA ALA A 255 -4.23 7.99 -17.05
C ALA A 255 -4.62 8.92 -15.89
N ASN A 256 -5.25 8.38 -14.89
CA ASN A 256 -5.61 9.09 -13.68
C ASN A 256 -5.30 8.22 -12.45
N ARG A 257 -5.21 8.85 -11.30
CA ARG A 257 -5.11 8.22 -9.99
C ARG A 257 -3.96 7.20 -9.90
N PRO A 258 -2.70 7.68 -9.84
CA PRO A 258 -1.58 6.81 -9.54
C PRO A 258 -1.83 6.13 -8.19
N TRP A 259 -1.49 4.84 -8.10
CA TRP A 259 -1.85 4.01 -6.95
C TRP A 259 -0.65 3.59 -6.10
N ASN A 260 0.46 3.28 -6.73
CA ASN A 260 1.69 2.88 -6.05
C ASN A 260 2.92 3.44 -6.74
N LEU A 261 4.04 3.47 -6.03
CA LEU A 261 5.31 3.98 -6.51
C LEU A 261 6.45 3.06 -6.07
N GLU A 262 7.22 2.56 -7.03
CA GLU A 262 8.35 1.65 -6.80
C GLU A 262 9.61 2.18 -7.45
N LEU A 263 10.75 2.10 -6.77
CA LEU A 263 12.05 2.42 -7.34
C LEU A 263 12.60 1.20 -8.11
N GLY A 264 12.71 1.35 -9.42
CA GLY A 264 13.33 0.33 -10.26
C GLY A 264 14.85 0.30 -10.17
N SER A 265 15.43 -0.84 -10.48
CA SER A 265 16.89 -1.07 -10.47
C SER A 265 17.65 -0.19 -11.47
N ASP A 266 16.94 0.40 -12.46
CA ASP A 266 17.48 1.35 -13.43
C ASP A 266 17.43 2.81 -12.92
N GLY A 267 17.00 3.04 -11.68
CA GLY A 267 16.88 4.36 -11.09
C GLY A 267 15.62 5.13 -11.51
N SER A 268 14.73 4.53 -12.29
CA SER A 268 13.43 5.13 -12.61
C SER A 268 12.39 4.73 -11.58
N LEU A 269 11.34 5.54 -11.45
CA LEU A 269 10.17 5.25 -10.62
C LEU A 269 9.08 4.61 -11.49
N TYR A 270 8.50 3.54 -10.99
CA TYR A 270 7.45 2.79 -11.67
C TYR A 270 6.17 2.78 -10.85
N GLY A 271 5.03 2.75 -11.53
CA GLY A 271 3.75 2.68 -10.84
C GLY A 271 2.61 2.29 -11.77
N LEU A 272 1.47 2.04 -11.18
CA LEU A 272 0.20 1.81 -11.86
C LEU A 272 -0.73 2.99 -11.61
N THR A 273 -1.57 3.29 -12.58
CA THR A 273 -2.75 4.14 -12.38
C THR A 273 -3.99 3.28 -12.30
N GLN A 274 -5.03 3.76 -11.64
CA GLN A 274 -6.31 3.07 -11.54
C GLN A 274 -7.44 3.98 -12.01
N ASP A 275 -7.98 3.70 -13.19
CA ASP A 275 -9.15 4.40 -13.71
C ASP A 275 -10.43 3.63 -13.35
N PHE A 276 -11.22 4.17 -12.40
CA PHE A 276 -12.47 3.56 -11.97
C PHE A 276 -13.61 3.70 -12.98
N TYR A 277 -13.50 4.58 -13.98
CA TYR A 277 -14.53 4.78 -14.99
C TYR A 277 -14.38 3.81 -16.15
N THR A 278 -13.14 3.58 -16.58
CA THR A 278 -12.85 2.69 -17.70
C THR A 278 -12.37 1.31 -17.26
N TYR A 279 -12.11 1.13 -15.96
CA TYR A 279 -11.49 -0.07 -15.38
C TYR A 279 -10.14 -0.42 -16.03
N ARG A 280 -9.45 0.61 -16.55
CA ARG A 280 -8.11 0.48 -17.13
C ARG A 280 -7.08 0.93 -16.14
N SER A 281 -5.98 0.21 -16.14
CA SER A 281 -4.77 0.59 -15.41
C SER A 281 -3.64 0.79 -16.40
N HIS A 282 -2.81 1.80 -16.16
CA HIS A 282 -1.65 2.08 -17.00
C HIS A 282 -0.39 1.88 -16.18
N PHE A 283 0.52 1.05 -16.69
CA PHE A 283 1.86 0.91 -16.16
C PHE A 283 2.72 2.06 -16.68
N TYR A 284 3.31 2.83 -15.77
CA TYR A 284 4.14 3.96 -16.13
C TYR A 284 5.54 3.84 -15.55
N ARG A 285 6.47 4.52 -16.21
CA ARG A 285 7.83 4.77 -15.78
C ARG A 285 8.06 6.27 -15.74
N PHE A 286 8.59 6.77 -14.64
CA PHE A 286 9.07 8.13 -14.50
C PHE A 286 10.57 8.12 -14.27
N THR A 287 11.33 8.79 -15.14
CA THR A 287 12.78 8.92 -14.97
C THR A 287 13.07 10.33 -14.48
N PRO A 288 13.54 10.49 -13.21
CA PRO A 288 13.95 11.80 -12.73
C PRO A 288 15.07 12.40 -13.59
N PRO A 289 15.07 13.72 -13.84
CA PRO A 289 14.14 14.73 -13.34
C PRO A 289 13.01 15.10 -14.31
N GLY A 290 12.16 14.19 -14.76
CA GLY A 290 10.92 14.65 -15.37
C GLY A 290 10.46 13.99 -16.66
N THR A 291 10.87 12.76 -16.99
CA THR A 291 10.36 12.03 -18.14
C THR A 291 9.37 10.95 -17.74
N LEU A 292 8.08 11.16 -18.07
CA LEU A 292 7.02 10.15 -17.90
C LEU A 292 6.81 9.37 -19.20
N LYS A 293 6.75 8.04 -19.10
CA LYS A 293 6.41 7.14 -20.19
C LYS A 293 5.38 6.11 -19.74
N PHE A 294 4.30 5.94 -20.50
CA PHE A 294 3.39 4.81 -20.33
C PHE A 294 3.91 3.61 -21.10
N LEU A 295 3.98 2.47 -20.42
CA LEU A 295 4.56 1.21 -20.92
C LEU A 295 3.49 0.25 -21.42
N GLY A 296 2.30 0.29 -20.81
CA GLY A 296 1.17 -0.56 -21.16
C GLY A 296 -0.15 -0.06 -20.58
N SER A 297 -1.25 -0.57 -21.10
CA SER A 297 -2.61 -0.32 -20.63
C SER A 297 -3.35 -1.63 -20.53
N TYR A 298 -3.93 -1.92 -19.36
CA TYR A 298 -4.48 -3.22 -19.03
C TYR A 298 -5.91 -3.11 -18.54
N HIS A 299 -6.71 -4.15 -18.84
CA HIS A 299 -7.91 -4.49 -18.08
C HIS A 299 -7.55 -5.63 -17.14
N PHE A 300 -7.54 -5.37 -15.83
CA PHE A 300 -7.28 -6.43 -14.87
C PHE A 300 -8.56 -7.23 -14.61
N PRO A 301 -8.45 -8.57 -14.44
CA PRO A 301 -9.58 -9.38 -14.04
C PRO A 301 -10.01 -9.05 -12.60
N GLY A 302 -11.26 -9.35 -12.26
CA GLY A 302 -11.80 -9.17 -10.92
C GLY A 302 -12.24 -7.75 -10.60
N SER A 303 -12.16 -7.37 -9.33
CA SER A 303 -12.61 -6.08 -8.81
C SER A 303 -11.73 -4.89 -9.22
N GLY A 304 -10.61 -5.14 -9.91
CA GLY A 304 -9.63 -4.11 -10.28
C GLY A 304 -8.82 -3.54 -9.10
N SER A 305 -8.98 -4.11 -7.90
CA SER A 305 -8.12 -3.77 -6.77
C SER A 305 -6.82 -4.57 -6.85
N PHE A 306 -5.68 -3.89 -6.77
CA PHE A 306 -4.37 -4.51 -6.84
C PHE A 306 -3.45 -3.99 -5.73
N GLY A 307 -2.62 -4.89 -5.22
CA GLY A 307 -1.55 -4.54 -4.28
C GLY A 307 -0.40 -3.81 -4.96
N PRO A 308 0.48 -3.18 -4.16
CA PRO A 308 1.70 -2.57 -4.67
C PRO A 308 2.53 -3.57 -5.47
N GLN A 309 3.15 -3.08 -6.54
CA GLN A 309 4.10 -3.87 -7.31
C GLN A 309 5.50 -3.74 -6.73
N ILE A 310 6.31 -4.76 -6.92
CA ILE A 310 7.71 -4.80 -6.51
C ILE A 310 8.58 -5.33 -7.65
N GLN A 311 9.77 -4.78 -7.85
CA GLN A 311 10.71 -5.30 -8.83
C GLN A 311 11.52 -6.46 -8.25
N ALA A 312 11.55 -7.60 -8.96
CA ALA A 312 12.35 -8.76 -8.59
C ALA A 312 13.73 -8.76 -9.29
N PRO A 313 14.68 -9.64 -8.86
CA PRO A 313 16.03 -9.72 -9.44
C PRO A 313 16.09 -10.07 -10.93
N ASP A 314 15.05 -10.69 -11.48
CA ASP A 314 14.90 -10.96 -12.92
C ASP A 314 14.58 -9.69 -13.74
N GLY A 315 14.43 -8.53 -13.06
CA GLY A 315 14.11 -7.23 -13.64
C GLY A 315 12.63 -7.00 -13.90
N ASN A 316 11.77 -8.01 -13.73
CA ASN A 316 10.32 -7.87 -13.89
C ASN A 316 9.68 -7.32 -12.61
N PHE A 317 8.49 -6.73 -12.78
CA PHE A 317 7.65 -6.25 -11.68
C PHE A 317 6.56 -7.27 -11.41
N TYR A 318 6.27 -7.49 -10.13
CA TYR A 318 5.24 -8.42 -9.68
C TYR A 318 4.28 -7.70 -8.75
N GLY A 319 3.02 -8.04 -8.85
CA GLY A 319 1.97 -7.51 -7.98
C GLY A 319 0.83 -8.51 -7.84
N THR A 320 -0.16 -8.15 -7.07
CA THR A 320 -1.33 -8.97 -6.78
C THR A 320 -2.60 -8.36 -7.36
N LEU A 321 -3.56 -9.20 -7.66
CA LEU A 321 -4.93 -8.83 -7.99
C LEU A 321 -5.87 -9.53 -7.01
N MET A 322 -6.69 -8.75 -6.33
CA MET A 322 -7.49 -9.21 -5.20
C MET A 322 -8.56 -10.25 -5.57
N GLY A 323 -8.95 -10.33 -6.82
CA GLY A 323 -9.98 -11.26 -7.26
C GLY A 323 -11.40 -10.75 -7.03
N ASP A 324 -12.37 -11.67 -7.15
CA ASP A 324 -13.80 -11.42 -6.97
C ASP A 324 -14.49 -12.61 -6.28
N ILE A 325 -15.82 -12.64 -6.24
CA ILE A 325 -16.60 -13.73 -5.62
C ILE A 325 -16.41 -15.11 -6.27
N HIS A 326 -15.86 -15.16 -7.48
CA HIS A 326 -15.62 -16.39 -8.23
C HIS A 326 -14.15 -16.77 -8.31
N HIS A 327 -13.26 -15.79 -8.08
CA HIS A 327 -11.83 -15.94 -8.25
C HIS A 327 -11.11 -15.46 -6.99
N PRO A 328 -10.40 -16.34 -6.28
CA PRO A 328 -9.67 -15.98 -5.06
C PRO A 328 -8.56 -14.95 -5.23
N GLY A 329 -8.09 -14.71 -6.47
CA GLY A 329 -7.08 -13.71 -6.81
C GLY A 329 -5.86 -14.28 -7.50
N TRP A 330 -4.94 -13.39 -7.88
CA TRP A 330 -3.79 -13.72 -8.72
C TRP A 330 -2.52 -13.00 -8.28
N VAL A 331 -1.39 -13.56 -8.71
CA VAL A 331 -0.12 -12.83 -8.82
C VAL A 331 0.16 -12.59 -10.30
N TYR A 332 0.49 -11.37 -10.66
CA TYR A 332 0.86 -10.98 -12.02
C TYR A 332 2.33 -10.59 -12.12
N GLN A 333 2.85 -10.64 -13.35
CA GLN A 333 4.14 -10.12 -13.76
C GLN A 333 3.94 -9.03 -14.80
N LEU A 334 4.70 -7.95 -14.69
CA LEU A 334 4.85 -6.90 -15.70
C LEU A 334 6.32 -6.81 -16.09
N THR A 335 6.61 -6.94 -17.36
CA THR A 335 7.98 -6.72 -17.84
C THR A 335 8.30 -5.22 -17.86
N PRO A 336 9.58 -4.80 -17.81
CA PRO A 336 9.97 -3.40 -17.96
C PRO A 336 9.54 -2.76 -19.29
N THR A 337 9.16 -3.58 -20.27
CA THR A 337 8.63 -3.14 -21.58
C THR A 337 7.12 -3.07 -21.63
N GLY A 338 6.43 -3.55 -20.58
CA GLY A 338 4.97 -3.48 -20.44
C GLY A 338 4.23 -4.76 -20.87
N ALA A 339 4.86 -5.91 -21.01
CA ALA A 339 4.10 -7.17 -21.18
C ALA A 339 3.53 -7.63 -19.82
N PHE A 340 2.26 -8.03 -19.83
CA PHE A 340 1.50 -8.49 -18.64
C PHE A 340 1.25 -10.01 -18.72
N HIS A 341 1.48 -10.71 -17.60
CA HIS A 341 1.23 -12.15 -17.46
C HIS A 341 0.67 -12.47 -16.08
N ILE A 342 -0.29 -13.39 -16.00
CA ILE A 342 -0.67 -14.02 -14.73
C ILE A 342 0.31 -15.16 -14.48
N VAL A 343 0.98 -15.14 -13.32
CA VAL A 343 2.01 -16.14 -12.98
C VAL A 343 1.57 -17.10 -11.88
N ALA A 344 0.58 -16.72 -11.08
CA ALA A 344 -0.04 -17.62 -10.11
C ALA A 344 -1.51 -17.27 -9.90
N THR A 345 -2.34 -18.31 -9.66
CA THR A 345 -3.77 -18.18 -9.36
C THR A 345 -4.04 -18.87 -8.02
N PHE A 346 -4.70 -18.19 -7.12
CA PHE A 346 -5.14 -18.75 -5.84
C PHE A 346 -6.39 -19.61 -6.00
N ASN A 347 -6.56 -20.60 -5.11
CA ASN A 347 -7.70 -21.54 -5.11
C ASN A 347 -8.53 -21.52 -3.82
N GLY A 348 -8.27 -20.56 -2.92
CA GLY A 348 -8.88 -20.45 -1.61
C GLY A 348 -8.21 -21.30 -0.54
N LYS A 349 -7.64 -22.47 -0.85
CA LYS A 349 -6.89 -23.30 0.12
C LYS A 349 -5.49 -22.78 0.36
N ASP A 350 -4.89 -22.17 -0.64
CA ASP A 350 -3.59 -21.50 -0.62
C ASP A 350 -3.69 -19.98 -0.35
N GLY A 351 -4.90 -19.51 -0.06
CA GLY A 351 -5.23 -18.11 0.22
C GLY A 351 -6.27 -17.56 -0.73
N ALA A 352 -6.84 -16.41 -0.37
CA ALA A 352 -7.76 -15.63 -1.18
C ALA A 352 -7.62 -14.13 -0.87
N ALA A 353 -7.93 -13.28 -1.84
CA ALA A 353 -7.72 -11.84 -1.78
C ALA A 353 -6.26 -11.49 -1.42
N PRO A 354 -5.29 -11.79 -2.31
CA PRO A 354 -3.90 -11.43 -2.08
C PRO A 354 -3.74 -9.91 -2.06
N ASP A 355 -2.89 -9.41 -1.16
CA ASP A 355 -2.69 -7.98 -0.96
C ASP A 355 -1.25 -7.61 -1.34
N GLU A 356 -0.32 -7.53 -0.41
CA GLU A 356 1.02 -6.98 -0.64
C GLU A 356 2.04 -8.08 -0.97
N LEU A 357 3.05 -7.71 -1.78
CA LEU A 357 4.22 -8.54 -2.06
C LEU A 357 5.48 -7.89 -1.48
N ALA A 358 6.41 -8.74 -1.05
CA ALA A 358 7.75 -8.36 -0.65
C ALA A 358 8.78 -9.34 -1.27
N LEU A 359 9.92 -8.81 -1.70
CA LEU A 359 11.03 -9.64 -2.15
C LEU A 359 11.78 -10.19 -0.93
N GLY A 360 11.90 -11.50 -0.81
CA GLY A 360 12.69 -12.13 0.24
C GLY A 360 14.19 -12.09 -0.05
N ALA A 361 15.02 -12.25 0.98
CA ALA A 361 16.47 -12.30 0.86
C ALA A 361 16.96 -13.53 0.02
N ASP A 362 16.10 -14.52 -0.16
CA ASP A 362 16.32 -15.71 -0.98
C ASP A 362 15.93 -15.53 -2.46
N GLY A 363 15.53 -14.32 -2.85
CA GLY A 363 15.08 -13.99 -4.20
C GLY A 363 13.65 -14.43 -4.53
N SER A 364 12.95 -15.09 -3.61
CA SER A 364 11.53 -15.43 -3.78
C SER A 364 10.63 -14.24 -3.41
N LEU A 365 9.44 -14.20 -3.97
CA LEU A 365 8.41 -13.25 -3.54
C LEU A 365 7.59 -13.85 -2.40
N TYR A 366 7.30 -13.04 -1.42
CA TYR A 366 6.42 -13.36 -0.30
C TYR A 366 5.24 -12.41 -0.32
N GLY A 367 4.07 -12.89 0.02
CA GLY A 367 2.90 -12.05 0.10
C GLY A 367 1.91 -12.52 1.13
N THR A 368 0.92 -11.70 1.38
CA THR A 368 -0.19 -11.98 2.28
C THR A 368 -1.49 -12.17 1.51
N THR A 369 -2.42 -12.91 2.08
CA THR A 369 -3.81 -12.97 1.60
C THR A 369 -4.76 -12.61 2.75
N GLU A 370 -5.78 -11.79 2.49
CA GLU A 370 -6.72 -11.35 3.52
C GLU A 370 -7.59 -12.48 4.08
N SER A 371 -7.77 -13.55 3.31
CA SER A 371 -8.64 -14.68 3.66
C SER A 371 -8.16 -15.97 3.02
N GLY A 372 -8.91 -17.04 3.18
CA GLY A 372 -8.54 -18.36 2.68
C GLY A 372 -7.53 -19.08 3.59
N GLY A 373 -6.84 -20.09 3.02
CA GLY A 373 -6.06 -21.05 3.80
C GLY A 373 -6.95 -22.06 4.52
N ALA A 374 -6.35 -23.04 5.21
CA ALA A 374 -7.10 -24.10 5.89
C ALA A 374 -8.00 -23.60 7.03
N THR A 375 -7.67 -22.45 7.60
CA THR A 375 -8.38 -21.83 8.73
C THR A 375 -9.30 -20.69 8.31
N GLY A 376 -9.21 -20.22 7.05
CA GLY A 376 -9.96 -19.07 6.55
C GLY A 376 -9.39 -17.70 6.96
N GLY A 377 -8.35 -17.64 7.78
CA GLY A 377 -7.77 -16.40 8.33
C GLY A 377 -6.74 -15.71 7.45
N GLY A 378 -6.55 -16.20 6.23
CA GLY A 378 -5.47 -15.75 5.34
C GLY A 378 -4.15 -16.47 5.59
N VAL A 379 -3.20 -16.22 4.71
CA VAL A 379 -1.89 -16.87 4.74
C VAL A 379 -0.75 -15.87 4.47
N ILE A 380 0.46 -16.27 4.84
CA ILE A 380 1.68 -15.80 4.15
C ILE A 380 2.02 -16.87 3.12
N PHE A 381 2.14 -16.46 1.87
CA PHE A 381 2.57 -17.34 0.78
C PHE A 381 3.97 -16.97 0.29
N ARG A 382 4.61 -17.93 -0.39
CA ARG A 382 5.86 -17.75 -1.10
C ARG A 382 5.65 -18.13 -2.57
N LEU A 383 6.09 -17.27 -3.47
CA LEU A 383 6.19 -17.54 -4.90
C LEU A 383 7.67 -17.61 -5.28
N THR A 384 8.17 -18.81 -5.56
CA THR A 384 9.53 -19.01 -6.08
C THR A 384 9.53 -18.68 -7.56
N LEU A 385 10.47 -17.83 -7.98
CA LEU A 385 10.64 -17.41 -9.36
C LEU A 385 11.41 -18.46 -10.16
N PRO A 386 11.23 -18.52 -11.49
CA PRO A 386 12.07 -19.35 -12.38
C PRO A 386 13.54 -18.93 -12.29
N HIS A 387 14.45 -19.91 -12.36
CA HIS A 387 15.90 -19.69 -12.42
C HIS A 387 16.35 -19.45 -13.86
#